data_277d4ecb9634eada2c4953009e1381e8
#
_entry.id   277d4ecb9634eada2c4953009e1381e8
#
_cell.length_a   1.000
_cell.length_b   1.000
_cell.length_c   1.000
_cell.angle_alpha   90.00
_cell.angle_beta   90.00
_cell.angle_gamma   90.00
#
_symmetry.space_group_name_H-M   'P 1'
#
loop_
_entity.id
_entity.type
_entity.pdbx_description
1 polymer ?
#
loop_
_entity_poly.entity_id
_entity_poly.type
_entity_poly.pdbx_seq_one_letter_code
_entity_poly.pdbx_strand_id
1 'polypeptide(L)'
;MIAFSTCWNSQKHSDGLAMIEEILDLGFETIEISHGLKVSLLPGIIKAFEEKIIKVAGVHNFCPSPVEVLIDAPDCYEFTSHRERERKRAIDLTLATIRTAEQFNAKYVVMHLGSIPMKRISPKLEK
;
A
#
# COMPACT_ATOMS: atom_id res chain seq x y z
N MET A 1 12.80 -10.04 11.66
CA MET A 1 12.04 -8.78 11.87
C MET A 1 10.61 -9.05 11.40
N ILE A 2 9.63 -8.76 12.22
CA ILE A 2 8.20 -8.86 11.86
C ILE A 2 7.69 -7.44 11.69
N ALA A 3 7.01 -7.15 10.58
CA ALA A 3 6.34 -5.87 10.34
C ALA A 3 4.83 -6.08 10.38
N PHE A 4 4.10 -5.12 10.96
CA PHE A 4 2.66 -5.13 11.02
C PHE A 4 2.08 -4.30 9.86
N SER A 5 1.12 -4.85 9.13
CA SER A 5 0.53 -4.14 7.99
C SER A 5 -0.53 -3.14 8.42
N THR A 6 -0.42 -1.90 7.95
CA THR A 6 -1.43 -0.85 8.20
C THR A 6 -2.77 -1.14 7.52
N CYS A 7 -2.87 -2.15 6.64
CA CYS A 7 -4.12 -2.62 6.06
C CYS A 7 -5.15 -3.02 7.14
N TRP A 8 -4.66 -3.52 8.27
CA TRP A 8 -5.51 -3.97 9.38
C TRP A 8 -6.40 -2.86 9.96
N ASN A 9 -5.87 -1.62 10.04
CA ASN A 9 -6.59 -0.54 10.73
C ASN A 9 -6.72 0.78 9.96
N SER A 10 -6.06 0.94 8.81
CA SER A 10 -6.06 2.21 8.06
C SER A 10 -7.47 2.72 7.68
N GLN A 11 -8.43 1.81 7.51
CA GLN A 11 -9.81 2.19 7.17
C GLN A 11 -10.62 2.66 8.39
N LYS A 12 -10.16 2.35 9.61
CA LYS A 12 -10.85 2.71 10.86
C LYS A 12 -10.50 4.14 11.33
N HIS A 13 -9.39 4.69 10.85
CA HIS A 13 -8.83 5.96 11.30
C HIS A 13 -8.97 7.07 10.25
N SER A 14 -9.06 8.29 10.73
CA SER A 14 -8.94 9.54 9.96
C SER A 14 -7.64 10.29 10.28
N ASP A 15 -6.96 9.90 11.36
CA ASP A 15 -5.68 10.44 11.81
C ASP A 15 -4.60 9.35 11.81
N GLY A 16 -3.45 9.67 11.19
CA GLY A 16 -2.37 8.69 11.02
C GLY A 16 -1.61 8.40 12.30
N LEU A 17 -1.52 9.37 13.22
CA LEU A 17 -0.85 9.14 14.49
C LEU A 17 -1.67 8.19 15.38
N ALA A 18 -2.97 8.44 15.50
CA ALA A 18 -3.88 7.54 16.23
C ALA A 18 -3.90 6.12 15.65
N MET A 19 -3.78 6.00 14.32
CA MET A 19 -3.64 4.70 13.65
C MET A 19 -2.34 3.97 14.08
N ILE A 20 -1.24 4.70 14.18
CA ILE A 20 0.06 4.15 14.61
C ILE A 20 0.02 3.78 16.10
N GLU A 21 -0.56 4.60 16.96
CA GLU A 21 -0.72 4.33 18.38
C GLU A 21 -1.43 3.00 18.64
N GLU A 22 -2.50 2.70 17.88
CA GLU A 22 -3.21 1.41 17.98
C GLU A 22 -2.31 0.22 17.61
N ILE A 23 -1.38 0.38 16.66
CA ILE A 23 -0.40 -0.67 16.29
C ILE A 23 0.67 -0.83 17.39
N LEU A 24 1.12 0.28 17.97
CA LEU A 24 2.09 0.27 19.06
C LEU A 24 1.52 -0.43 20.31
N ASP A 25 0.25 -0.22 20.62
CA ASP A 25 -0.45 -0.88 21.73
C ASP A 25 -0.48 -2.41 21.59
N LEU A 26 -0.38 -2.91 20.36
CA LEU A 26 -0.22 -4.35 20.08
C LEU A 26 1.23 -4.83 20.22
N GLY A 27 2.19 -3.93 20.50
CA GLY A 27 3.61 -4.25 20.68
C GLY A 27 4.44 -4.26 19.38
N PHE A 28 3.94 -3.66 18.28
CA PHE A 28 4.67 -3.59 17.02
C PHE A 28 5.23 -2.20 16.77
N GLU A 29 6.56 -2.09 16.66
CA GLU A 29 7.27 -0.84 16.31
C GLU A 29 7.66 -0.78 14.81
N THR A 30 7.51 -1.87 14.08
CA THR A 30 7.83 -1.94 12.66
C THR A 30 6.55 -2.18 11.87
N ILE A 31 6.33 -1.34 10.85
CA ILE A 31 5.13 -1.42 10.01
C ILE A 31 5.49 -1.65 8.54
N GLU A 32 4.53 -2.19 7.80
CA GLU A 32 4.43 -2.08 6.35
C GLU A 32 3.29 -1.11 6.03
N ILE A 33 3.58 -0.06 5.28
CA ILE A 33 2.55 0.86 4.79
C ILE A 33 1.81 0.18 3.64
N SER A 34 0.56 -0.19 3.88
CA SER A 34 -0.24 -0.97 2.95
C SER A 34 -0.89 -0.13 1.84
N HIS A 35 -1.36 -0.82 0.80
CA HIS A 35 -2.29 -0.23 -0.18
C HIS A 35 -3.58 0.25 0.51
N GLY A 36 -4.37 1.05 -0.18
CA GLY A 36 -5.62 1.58 0.40
C GLY A 36 -5.40 2.68 1.45
N LEU A 37 -4.16 3.09 1.70
CA LEU A 37 -3.87 4.15 2.66
C LEU A 37 -4.32 5.51 2.12
N LYS A 38 -5.25 6.16 2.82
CA LYS A 38 -5.70 7.51 2.49
C LYS A 38 -4.56 8.51 2.65
N VAL A 39 -4.47 9.47 1.73
CA VAL A 39 -3.45 10.53 1.79
C VAL A 39 -3.48 11.32 3.11
N SER A 40 -4.66 11.45 3.74
CA SER A 40 -4.84 12.14 5.02
C SER A 40 -4.13 11.46 6.21
N LEU A 41 -3.78 10.19 6.10
CA LEU A 41 -3.08 9.45 7.16
C LEU A 41 -1.56 9.64 7.11
N LEU A 42 -1.01 9.98 5.94
CA LEU A 42 0.44 10.12 5.76
C LEU A 42 1.11 11.12 6.73
N PRO A 43 0.57 12.32 6.99
CA PRO A 43 1.22 13.26 7.90
C PRO A 43 1.48 12.69 9.29
N GLY A 44 0.54 11.93 9.86
CA GLY A 44 0.70 11.27 11.15
C GLY A 44 1.76 10.16 11.13
N ILE A 45 1.80 9.38 10.05
CA ILE A 45 2.81 8.33 9.86
C ILE A 45 4.21 8.95 9.70
N ILE A 46 4.34 10.02 8.91
CA ILE A 46 5.60 10.75 8.74
C ILE A 46 6.09 11.27 10.08
N LYS A 47 5.21 11.91 10.85
CA LYS A 47 5.55 12.41 12.18
C LYS A 47 6.06 11.28 13.09
N ALA A 48 5.35 10.17 13.18
CA ALA A 48 5.78 9.03 14.01
C ALA A 48 7.13 8.43 13.56
N PHE A 49 7.41 8.43 12.25
CA PHE A 49 8.68 7.98 11.71
C PHE A 49 9.83 8.97 12.03
N GLU A 50 9.63 10.28 11.84
CA GLU A 50 10.62 11.32 12.14
C GLU A 50 10.96 11.37 13.63
N GLU A 51 9.98 11.16 14.49
CA GLU A 51 10.14 11.06 15.94
C GLU A 51 10.73 9.70 16.37
N LYS A 52 11.03 8.80 15.44
CA LYS A 52 11.60 7.46 15.67
C LYS A 52 10.73 6.55 16.54
N ILE A 53 9.43 6.81 16.58
CA ILE A 53 8.44 6.00 17.28
C ILE A 53 8.23 4.67 16.55
N ILE A 54 8.28 4.71 15.20
CA ILE A 54 8.14 3.54 14.33
C ILE A 54 9.28 3.41 13.34
N LYS A 55 9.40 2.21 12.77
CA LYS A 55 10.21 1.88 11.60
C LYS A 55 9.30 1.41 10.47
N VAL A 56 9.63 1.74 9.22
CA VAL A 56 8.91 1.27 8.05
C VAL A 56 9.76 0.22 7.33
N ALA A 57 9.27 -1.00 7.27
CA ALA A 57 9.96 -2.11 6.59
C ALA A 57 9.77 -2.04 5.08
N GLY A 58 8.56 -1.74 4.63
CA GLY A 58 8.18 -1.69 3.24
C GLY A 58 6.94 -0.84 2.99
N VAL A 59 6.68 -0.57 1.71
CA VAL A 59 5.52 0.17 1.24
C VAL A 59 4.83 -0.64 0.15
N HIS A 60 3.52 -0.73 0.22
CA HIS A 60 2.73 -1.47 -0.75
C HIS A 60 2.17 -0.52 -1.83
N ASN A 61 2.28 -0.90 -3.10
CA ASN A 61 1.75 -0.13 -4.22
C ASN A 61 0.20 -0.20 -4.26
N PHE A 62 -0.51 0.88 -4.43
CA PHE A 62 -0.10 2.25 -4.59
C PHE A 62 -0.14 2.99 -3.23
N CYS A 63 0.88 3.80 -2.95
CA CYS A 63 0.92 4.57 -1.72
C CYS A 63 1.40 6.02 -1.98
N PRO A 64 0.59 7.02 -1.58
CA PRO A 64 -0.79 6.90 -1.08
C PRO A 64 -1.75 6.36 -2.14
N SER A 65 -2.90 5.87 -1.71
CA SER A 65 -3.97 5.48 -2.64
C SER A 65 -4.36 6.64 -3.55
N PRO A 66 -4.59 6.39 -4.85
CA PRO A 66 -5.13 7.41 -5.74
C PRO A 66 -6.45 7.97 -5.21
N VAL A 67 -6.60 9.30 -5.23
CA VAL A 67 -7.79 9.97 -4.66
C VAL A 67 -9.09 9.63 -5.41
N GLU A 68 -8.98 9.23 -6.66
CA GLU A 68 -10.09 8.77 -7.48
C GLU A 68 -10.56 7.34 -7.17
N VAL A 69 -9.79 6.59 -6.37
CA VAL A 69 -10.10 5.21 -5.99
C VAL A 69 -10.75 5.22 -4.62
N LEU A 70 -12.05 5.00 -4.58
CA LEU A 70 -12.85 5.06 -3.33
C LEU A 70 -12.84 3.77 -2.52
N ILE A 71 -12.36 2.68 -3.13
CA ILE A 71 -12.26 1.37 -2.50
C ILE A 71 -10.81 0.91 -2.46
N ASP A 72 -10.51 0.02 -1.55
CA ASP A 72 -9.19 -0.60 -1.48
C ASP A 72 -9.01 -1.55 -2.68
N ALA A 73 -8.33 -1.07 -3.70
CA ALA A 73 -8.13 -1.76 -4.96
C ALA A 73 -6.66 -1.62 -5.43
N PRO A 74 -5.77 -2.49 -4.96
CA PRO A 74 -4.36 -2.45 -5.33
C PRO A 74 -4.12 -2.66 -6.84
N ASP A 75 -5.07 -3.27 -7.54
CA ASP A 75 -5.04 -3.56 -8.97
C ASP A 75 -5.85 -2.56 -9.82
N CYS A 76 -6.19 -1.39 -9.27
CA CYS A 76 -7.01 -0.40 -9.98
C CYS A 76 -6.37 0.11 -11.29
N TYR A 77 -5.06 0.03 -11.41
CA TYR A 77 -4.29 0.32 -12.62
C TYR A 77 -3.23 -0.76 -12.82
N GLU A 78 -3.28 -1.43 -13.98
CA GLU A 78 -2.40 -2.56 -14.29
C GLU A 78 -1.34 -2.20 -15.34
N PHE A 79 -0.11 -2.65 -15.12
CA PHE A 79 0.97 -2.54 -16.12
C PHE A 79 0.68 -3.35 -17.38
N THR A 80 -0.17 -4.37 -17.27
CA THR A 80 -0.56 -5.26 -18.38
C THR A 80 -1.82 -4.80 -19.11
N SER A 81 -2.43 -3.67 -18.72
CA SER A 81 -3.62 -3.15 -19.39
C SER A 81 -3.38 -2.92 -20.88
N HIS A 82 -4.34 -3.26 -21.71
CA HIS A 82 -4.33 -2.94 -23.15
C HIS A 82 -4.44 -1.43 -23.43
N ARG A 83 -4.88 -0.64 -22.45
CA ARG A 83 -5.03 0.81 -22.55
C ARG A 83 -3.75 1.51 -22.13
N GLU A 84 -3.10 2.20 -23.03
CA GLU A 84 -1.85 2.93 -22.77
C GLU A 84 -2.00 3.92 -21.61
N ARG A 85 -3.12 4.64 -21.53
CA ARG A 85 -3.38 5.59 -20.44
C ARG A 85 -3.38 4.93 -19.06
N GLU A 86 -3.91 3.73 -18.94
CA GLU A 86 -3.92 2.97 -17.69
C GLU A 86 -2.52 2.48 -17.33
N ARG A 87 -1.76 1.96 -18.30
CA ARG A 87 -0.35 1.57 -18.08
C ARG A 87 0.49 2.77 -17.62
N LYS A 88 0.32 3.93 -18.27
CA LYS A 88 1.03 5.15 -17.85
C LYS A 88 0.64 5.55 -16.44
N ARG A 89 -0.65 5.48 -16.08
CA ARG A 89 -1.13 5.79 -14.73
C ARG A 89 -0.52 4.82 -13.70
N ALA A 90 -0.44 3.53 -13.98
CA ALA A 90 0.20 2.54 -13.13
C ALA A 90 1.69 2.89 -12.88
N ILE A 91 2.41 3.31 -13.92
CA ILE A 91 3.81 3.72 -13.81
C ILE A 91 3.94 4.98 -12.95
N ASP A 92 3.17 6.02 -13.23
CA ASP A 92 3.24 7.30 -12.50
C ASP A 92 2.95 7.11 -11.00
N LEU A 93 1.95 6.31 -10.66
CA LEU A 93 1.60 5.99 -9.28
C LEU A 93 2.66 5.12 -8.59
N THR A 94 3.25 4.18 -9.32
CA THR A 94 4.35 3.36 -8.78
C THR A 94 5.58 4.21 -8.50
N LEU A 95 5.92 5.16 -9.36
CA LEU A 95 7.00 6.12 -9.10
C LEU A 95 6.71 6.96 -7.86
N ALA A 96 5.45 7.34 -7.62
CA ALA A 96 5.07 8.02 -6.39
C ALA A 96 5.24 7.12 -5.16
N THR A 97 4.85 5.85 -5.24
CA THR A 97 5.07 4.86 -4.18
C THR A 97 6.56 4.66 -3.87
N ILE A 98 7.41 4.60 -4.89
CA ILE A 98 8.87 4.48 -4.70
C ILE A 98 9.43 5.69 -3.95
N ARG A 99 8.99 6.92 -4.29
CA ARG A 99 9.39 8.13 -3.55
C ARG A 99 8.91 8.10 -2.10
N THR A 100 7.72 7.60 -1.85
CA THR A 100 7.21 7.39 -0.49
C THR A 100 8.07 6.37 0.26
N ALA A 101 8.44 5.27 -0.37
CA ALA A 101 9.32 4.27 0.21
C ALA A 101 10.71 4.84 0.55
N GLU A 102 11.28 5.67 -0.33
CA GLU A 102 12.54 6.38 -0.10
C GLU A 102 12.43 7.33 1.11
N GLN A 103 11.36 8.11 1.21
CA GLN A 103 11.12 9.01 2.35
C GLN A 103 11.15 8.29 3.71
N PHE A 104 10.65 7.06 3.76
CA PHE A 104 10.62 6.24 4.95
C PHE A 104 11.83 5.30 5.12
N ASN A 105 12.85 5.39 4.27
CA ASN A 105 13.97 4.44 4.23
C ASN A 105 13.49 2.98 4.17
N ALA A 106 12.37 2.72 3.51
CA ALA A 106 11.80 1.39 3.36
C ALA A 106 12.69 0.50 2.49
N LYS A 107 12.75 -0.78 2.81
CA LYS A 107 13.67 -1.72 2.13
C LYS A 107 13.08 -2.35 0.88
N TYR A 108 11.77 -2.31 0.72
CA TYR A 108 11.08 -2.91 -0.42
C TYR A 108 9.77 -2.18 -0.73
N VAL A 109 9.32 -2.35 -1.97
CA VAL A 109 7.98 -2.00 -2.42
C VAL A 109 7.28 -3.28 -2.89
N VAL A 110 6.11 -3.56 -2.34
CA VAL A 110 5.25 -4.65 -2.83
C VAL A 110 4.48 -4.18 -4.05
N MET A 111 4.56 -4.92 -5.14
CA MET A 111 3.95 -4.51 -6.41
C MET A 111 2.94 -5.55 -6.91
N HIS A 112 1.81 -5.06 -7.42
CA HIS A 112 0.90 -5.83 -8.25
C HIS A 112 1.22 -5.55 -9.72
N LEU A 113 1.75 -6.54 -10.42
CA LEU A 113 2.25 -6.35 -11.78
C LEU A 113 1.18 -6.44 -12.86
N GLY A 114 -0.02 -6.87 -12.49
CA GLY A 114 -1.16 -7.02 -13.40
C GLY A 114 -1.67 -8.45 -13.46
N SER A 115 -2.70 -8.63 -14.27
CA SER A 115 -3.38 -9.91 -14.47
C SER A 115 -3.48 -10.26 -15.95
N ILE A 116 -3.62 -11.52 -16.24
CA ILE A 116 -3.93 -12.02 -17.59
C ILE A 116 -5.27 -12.74 -17.51
N PRO A 117 -6.31 -12.27 -18.24
CA PRO A 117 -7.57 -12.99 -18.31
C PRO A 117 -7.36 -14.39 -18.89
N MET A 118 -7.57 -15.41 -18.09
CA MET A 118 -7.50 -16.80 -18.55
C MET A 118 -8.91 -17.38 -18.65
N LYS A 119 -9.21 -18.07 -19.76
CA LYS A 119 -10.40 -18.91 -19.83
C LYS A 119 -10.20 -20.10 -18.88
N ARG A 120 -11.23 -20.45 -18.12
CA ARG A 120 -11.23 -21.69 -17.33
C ARG A 120 -10.96 -22.85 -18.28
N ILE A 121 -9.80 -23.49 -18.09
CA ILE A 121 -9.31 -24.52 -19.03
C ILE A 121 -9.99 -25.87 -18.77
N SER A 122 -10.49 -26.11 -17.57
CA SER A 122 -11.22 -27.36 -17.29
C SER A 122 -12.06 -27.29 -16.01
N PRO A 123 -13.35 -27.67 -16.09
CA PRO A 123 -14.15 -27.92 -14.90
C PRO A 123 -13.76 -29.20 -14.13
N LYS A 124 -12.81 -29.99 -14.62
CA LYS A 124 -12.34 -31.23 -14.02
C LYS A 124 -11.29 -31.04 -12.92
N LEU A 125 -10.72 -29.85 -12.77
CA LEU A 125 -9.76 -29.52 -11.71
C LEU A 125 -10.41 -29.02 -10.42
N GLU A 126 -11.74 -28.97 -10.36
CA GLU A 126 -12.51 -28.55 -9.19
C GLU A 126 -13.02 -29.74 -8.33
N LYS A 127 -12.46 -30.94 -8.47
CA LYS A 127 -12.81 -32.10 -7.65
C LYS A 127 -11.68 -32.53 -6.75
#